data_1bd4bbc143763c47320975ef43a07d4e
#
_entry.id   1bd4bbc143763c47320975ef43a07d4e
#
_cell.length_a   1.000
_cell.length_b   1.000
_cell.length_c   1.000
_cell.angle_alpha   90.00
_cell.angle_beta   90.00
_cell.angle_gamma   90.00
#
_symmetry.space_group_name_H-M   'P 1'
#
loop_
_entity.id
_entity.type
_entity.pdbx_description
1 polymer ?
#
loop_
_entity_poly.entity_id
_entity_poly.type
_entity_poly.pdbx_seq_one_letter_code
_entity_poly.pdbx_strand_id
1 'polypeptide(L)'
;MINGLVRQALVFNYEDLLKYEMISRVYFLECAGNSGALLRGGNEDGTAQSLHGLVSCAEWTGIPLSALLDEAGVLPEAKWLAAVGADAAS
;
A
#
# COMPACT_ATOMS: atom_id res chain seq x y z
N MET A 1 -7.49 3.68 -10.11
CA MET A 1 -7.50 3.07 -11.45
C MET A 1 -6.56 1.87 -11.50
N ILE A 2 -7.01 0.81 -12.14
CA ILE A 2 -6.17 -0.36 -12.43
C ILE A 2 -6.00 -0.45 -13.92
N ASN A 3 -4.77 -0.48 -14.40
CA ASN A 3 -4.45 -0.55 -15.83
C ASN A 3 -3.13 -1.30 -16.06
N GLY A 4 -2.73 -1.37 -17.31
CA GLY A 4 -1.51 -2.07 -17.73
C GLY A 4 -1.82 -3.47 -18.23
N LEU A 5 -1.09 -4.48 -17.73
CA LEU A 5 -1.25 -5.86 -18.17
C LEU A 5 -2.48 -6.51 -17.54
N VAL A 6 -3.64 -6.01 -17.91
CA VAL A 6 -4.96 -6.51 -17.50
C VAL A 6 -5.86 -6.66 -18.74
N ARG A 7 -6.87 -7.49 -18.63
CA ARG A 7 -7.86 -7.65 -19.72
C ARG A 7 -8.67 -6.41 -19.94
N GLN A 8 -9.00 -5.71 -18.84
CA GLN A 8 -9.83 -4.52 -18.86
C GLN A 8 -9.33 -3.53 -17.84
N ALA A 9 -8.92 -2.34 -18.29
CA ALA A 9 -8.59 -1.25 -17.38
C ALA A 9 -9.87 -0.77 -16.67
N LEU A 10 -9.82 -0.59 -15.36
CA LEU A 10 -10.96 -0.24 -14.54
C LEU A 10 -10.67 0.97 -13.69
N VAL A 11 -11.68 1.82 -13.56
CA VAL A 11 -11.69 2.95 -12.63
C VAL A 11 -12.78 2.69 -11.61
N PHE A 12 -12.41 2.70 -10.33
CA PHE A 12 -13.36 2.51 -9.24
C PHE A 12 -13.55 3.84 -8.51
N ASN A 13 -14.78 4.25 -8.31
CA ASN A 13 -15.09 5.29 -7.36
C ASN A 13 -15.41 4.66 -6.00
N TYR A 14 -15.65 5.49 -4.99
CA TYR A 14 -15.92 4.99 -3.64
C TYR A 14 -17.17 4.11 -3.58
N GLU A 15 -18.20 4.48 -4.30
CA GLU A 15 -19.47 3.70 -4.33
C GLU A 15 -19.28 2.33 -4.98
N ASP A 16 -18.45 2.25 -6.02
CA ASP A 16 -18.12 0.97 -6.65
C ASP A 16 -17.44 0.04 -5.66
N LEU A 17 -16.55 0.57 -4.85
CA LEU A 17 -15.82 -0.22 -3.85
C LEU A 17 -16.72 -0.76 -2.76
N LEU A 18 -17.78 -0.05 -2.41
CA LEU A 18 -18.73 -0.49 -1.37
C LEU A 18 -19.53 -1.74 -1.78
N LYS A 19 -19.50 -2.14 -3.03
CA LYS A 19 -20.20 -3.34 -3.52
C LYS A 19 -19.39 -4.62 -3.25
N TYR A 20 -18.15 -4.52 -2.87
CA TYR A 20 -17.28 -5.66 -2.60
C TYR A 20 -17.34 -6.03 -1.12
N GLU A 21 -17.10 -7.29 -0.83
CA GLU A 21 -17.00 -7.77 0.55
C GLU A 21 -15.76 -7.20 1.21
N MET A 22 -15.94 -6.64 2.40
CA MET A 22 -14.84 -6.12 3.19
C MET A 22 -14.31 -7.17 4.14
N ILE A 23 -13.02 -7.14 4.38
CA ILE A 23 -12.34 -7.97 5.37
C ILE A 23 -11.58 -7.09 6.33
N SER A 24 -11.34 -7.60 7.54
CA SER A 24 -10.54 -6.91 8.55
C SER A 24 -9.32 -7.74 8.88
N ARG A 25 -8.17 -7.08 8.97
CA ARG A 25 -6.91 -7.70 9.31
C ARG A 25 -6.06 -6.75 10.13
N VAL A 26 -5.22 -7.31 10.99
CA VAL A 26 -4.23 -6.55 11.72
C VAL A 26 -2.96 -6.51 10.89
N TYR A 27 -2.56 -5.30 10.51
CA TYR A 27 -1.32 -5.06 9.78
C TYR A 27 -0.55 -3.94 10.43
N PHE A 28 0.76 -4.01 10.36
CA PHE A 28 1.58 -2.86 10.67
C PHE A 28 2.02 -2.17 9.38
N LEU A 29 2.26 -0.88 9.51
CA LEU A 29 2.70 0.00 8.44
C LEU A 29 4.01 0.62 8.86
N GLU A 30 5.03 0.50 8.02
CA GLU A 30 6.33 1.10 8.25
C GLU A 30 6.60 2.16 7.19
N CYS A 31 7.03 3.32 7.61
CA CYS A 31 7.42 4.38 6.70
C CYS A 31 8.78 4.08 6.06
N ALA A 32 8.91 4.36 4.77
CA ALA A 32 10.17 4.23 4.07
C ALA A 32 11.29 5.11 4.68
N GLY A 33 10.92 6.18 5.40
CA GLY A 33 11.87 7.03 6.12
C GLY A 33 12.30 6.49 7.48
N ASN A 34 11.78 5.33 7.91
CA ASN A 34 12.18 4.74 9.18
C ASN A 34 13.69 4.45 9.15
N SER A 35 14.35 4.68 10.28
CA SER A 35 15.82 4.58 10.41
C SER A 35 16.60 5.61 9.59
N GLY A 36 15.95 6.62 9.05
CA GLY A 36 16.62 7.64 8.23
C GLY A 36 17.74 8.37 8.94
N ALA A 37 17.60 8.59 10.25
CA ALA A 37 18.63 9.26 11.04
C ALA A 37 19.94 8.46 11.06
N LEU A 38 19.85 7.13 11.14
CA LEU A 38 21.04 6.28 11.09
C LEU A 38 21.69 6.30 9.71
N LEU A 39 20.87 6.28 8.67
CA LEU A 39 21.36 6.28 7.27
C LEU A 39 22.06 7.60 6.92
N ARG A 40 21.68 8.68 7.58
CA ARG A 40 22.29 10.01 7.35
C ARG A 40 23.41 10.33 8.31
N GLY A 41 23.98 9.32 8.99
CA GLY A 41 25.04 9.54 9.98
C GLY A 41 24.53 10.16 11.27
N GLY A 42 23.30 9.86 11.64
CA GLY A 42 22.68 10.40 12.81
C GLY A 42 23.13 9.78 14.12
N ASN A 43 22.48 10.18 15.18
CA ASN A 43 22.83 9.95 16.57
C ASN A 43 22.77 8.46 16.95
N GLU A 44 23.90 7.88 17.30
CA GLU A 44 24.00 6.50 17.80
C GLU A 44 23.36 6.34 19.19
N ASP A 45 23.19 7.44 19.93
CA ASP A 45 22.57 7.45 21.24
C ASP A 45 21.05 7.58 21.19
N GLY A 46 20.45 7.51 20.00
CA GLY A 46 19.01 7.62 19.83
C GLY A 46 18.27 6.46 20.47
N THR A 47 17.02 6.71 20.88
CA THR A 47 16.14 5.66 21.39
C THR A 47 15.56 4.85 20.22
N ALA A 48 15.03 3.66 20.52
CA ALA A 48 14.34 2.86 19.51
C ALA A 48 13.22 3.67 18.83
N GLN A 49 12.51 4.48 19.61
CA GLN A 49 11.43 5.31 19.08
C GLN A 49 11.92 6.41 18.14
N SER A 50 13.05 7.05 18.45
CA SER A 50 13.60 8.12 17.62
C SER A 50 14.23 7.58 16.32
N LEU A 51 14.75 6.36 16.33
CA LEU A 51 15.44 5.75 15.20
C LEU A 51 14.51 4.88 14.33
N HIS A 52 13.56 4.19 14.96
CA HIS A 52 12.71 3.17 14.32
C HIS A 52 11.23 3.35 14.64
N GLY A 53 10.80 4.55 15.05
CA GLY A 53 9.44 4.81 15.52
C GLY A 53 8.41 5.06 14.42
N LEU A 54 8.81 5.07 13.14
CA LEU A 54 7.89 5.32 12.04
C LEU A 54 7.18 4.03 11.62
N VAL A 55 6.59 3.37 12.61
CA VAL A 55 5.86 2.11 12.46
C VAL A 55 4.57 2.23 13.25
N SER A 56 3.47 1.74 12.69
CA SER A 56 2.21 1.64 13.40
C SER A 56 1.56 0.29 13.14
N CYS A 57 0.73 -0.15 14.07
CA CYS A 57 -0.04 -1.38 13.93
C CYS A 57 -1.51 -1.08 14.23
N ALA A 58 -2.38 -1.51 13.35
CA ALA A 58 -3.82 -1.25 13.50
C ALA A 58 -4.62 -2.37 12.85
N GLU A 59 -5.89 -2.46 13.23
CA GLU A 59 -6.85 -3.28 12.50
C GLU A 59 -7.36 -2.46 11.31
N TRP A 60 -7.16 -3.01 10.14
CA TRP A 60 -7.58 -2.40 8.89
C TRP A 60 -8.79 -3.15 8.33
N THR A 61 -9.79 -2.40 7.93
CA THR A 61 -10.97 -2.94 7.24
C THR A 61 -11.01 -2.38 5.83
N GLY A 62 -11.09 -3.26 4.86
CA GLY A 62 -11.12 -2.84 3.46
C GLY A 62 -11.39 -4.00 2.53
N ILE A 63 -11.25 -3.72 1.26
CA ILE A 63 -11.50 -4.69 0.20
C ILE A 63 -10.16 -5.33 -0.17
N PRO A 64 -10.10 -6.67 -0.28
CA PRO A 64 -8.87 -7.32 -0.76
C PRO A 64 -8.52 -6.81 -2.16
N LEU A 65 -7.27 -6.41 -2.34
CA LEU A 65 -6.80 -5.97 -3.66
C LEU A 65 -6.98 -7.07 -4.70
N SER A 66 -6.86 -8.34 -4.29
CA SER A 66 -7.08 -9.49 -5.17
C SER A 66 -8.46 -9.46 -5.83
N ALA A 67 -9.50 -9.03 -5.12
CA ALA A 67 -10.85 -8.93 -5.68
C ALA A 67 -10.90 -7.95 -6.84
N LEU A 68 -10.22 -6.81 -6.72
CA LEU A 68 -10.16 -5.80 -7.78
C LEU A 68 -9.29 -6.25 -8.95
N LEU A 69 -8.20 -6.95 -8.66
CA LEU A 69 -7.33 -7.50 -9.70
C LEU A 69 -8.03 -8.62 -10.50
N ASP A 70 -8.82 -9.44 -9.84
CA ASP A 70 -9.63 -10.47 -10.49
C ASP A 70 -10.66 -9.84 -11.44
N GLU A 71 -11.29 -8.74 -11.01
CA GLU A 71 -12.25 -8.01 -11.83
C GLU A 71 -11.58 -7.44 -13.08
N ALA A 72 -10.40 -6.88 -12.96
CA ALA A 72 -9.63 -6.34 -14.08
C ALA A 72 -9.06 -7.43 -14.99
N GLY A 73 -8.83 -8.62 -14.45
CA GLY A 73 -8.29 -9.76 -15.18
C GLY A 73 -6.80 -9.61 -15.47
N VAL A 74 -5.96 -9.81 -14.46
CA VAL A 74 -4.52 -9.73 -14.61
C VAL A 74 -4.02 -10.76 -15.61
N LEU A 75 -3.21 -10.30 -16.57
CA LEU A 75 -2.64 -11.18 -17.58
C LEU A 75 -1.47 -12.00 -17.02
N PRO A 76 -1.20 -13.20 -17.58
CA PRO A 76 -0.09 -14.04 -17.07
C PRO A 76 1.29 -13.38 -17.14
N GLU A 77 1.48 -12.43 -18.05
CA GLU A 77 2.75 -11.71 -18.23
C GLU A 77 3.01 -10.71 -17.12
N ALA A 78 1.98 -10.33 -16.36
CA ALA A 78 2.12 -9.37 -15.26
C ALA A 78 2.90 -10.01 -14.11
N LYS A 79 4.05 -9.42 -13.79
CA LYS A 79 4.96 -9.90 -12.73
C LYS A 79 5.10 -8.90 -11.59
N TRP A 80 4.75 -7.65 -11.83
CA TRP A 80 4.95 -6.56 -10.88
C TRP A 80 3.69 -5.73 -10.77
N LEU A 81 3.53 -5.13 -9.62
CA LEU A 81 2.47 -4.17 -9.35
C LEU A 81 3.11 -2.88 -8.87
N ALA A 82 2.73 -1.78 -9.50
CA ALA A 82 3.13 -0.45 -9.05
C ALA A 82 1.92 0.27 -8.47
N ALA A 83 2.04 0.68 -7.22
CA ALA A 83 1.02 1.50 -6.55
C ALA A 83 1.49 2.95 -6.56
N VAL A 84 0.69 3.81 -7.15
CA VAL A 84 1.01 5.24 -7.29
C VAL A 84 -0.04 6.06 -6.56
N GLY A 85 0.41 6.94 -5.68
CA GLY A 85 -0.47 7.86 -4.98
C GLY A 85 -1.06 8.91 -5.91
N ALA A 86 -2.21 9.43 -5.55
CA ALA A 86 -2.86 10.49 -6.32
C ALA A 86 -2.27 11.89 -6.03
N ASP A 87 -1.39 11.97 -5.04
CA ASP A 87 -0.70 13.22 -4.71
C ASP A 87 0.40 13.54 -5.73
N ALA A 88 0.83 14.77 -5.76
CA ALA A 88 1.89 15.24 -6.67
C ALA A 88 3.30 14.96 -6.16
N ALA A 89 3.46 14.10 -5.18
CA ALA A 89 4.76 13.74 -4.64
C ALA A 89 5.57 12.96 -5.66
N SER A 90 6.77 13.34 -5.84
CA SER A 90 7.73 12.70 -6.73
C SER A 90 8.65 11.76 -5.96
#